data_9e92864709f4ec171f00b1de89888815
#
_entry.id   9e92864709f4ec171f00b1de89888815
#
_cell.length_a   1.000
_cell.length_b   1.000
_cell.length_c   1.000
_cell.angle_alpha   90.00
_cell.angle_beta   90.00
_cell.angle_gamma   90.00
#
_symmetry.space_group_name_H-M   'P 1'
#
loop_
_entity.id
_entity.type
_entity.pdbx_description
1 polymer ?
#
loop_
_entity_poly.entity_id
_entity_poly.type
_entity_poly.pdbx_seq_one_letter_code
_entity_poly.pdbx_strand_id
1 'polypeptide(L)'
;MGIMESVKNWIQPQRDPYTLYISIDEIPQPRDWGTLQMAVGSDMVMSRDISLEASATEELLGWIERNLPKIKASGFQRVSYENVSAPLQQRIQALLMA
;
A
#
# COMPACT_ATOMS: atom_id res chain seq x y z
N MET A 1 -17.60 14.52 -15.91
CA MET A 1 -18.48 13.72 -16.77
C MET A 1 -18.51 12.29 -16.31
N GLY A 2 -19.62 11.88 -15.72
CA GLY A 2 -19.74 10.55 -15.17
C GLY A 2 -19.58 9.43 -16.19
N ILE A 3 -19.99 9.66 -17.44
CA ILE A 3 -19.88 8.65 -18.48
C ILE A 3 -18.41 8.35 -18.79
N MET A 4 -17.57 9.38 -18.88
CA MET A 4 -16.16 9.18 -19.15
C MET A 4 -15.45 8.47 -17.99
N GLU A 5 -15.81 8.83 -16.77
CA GLU A 5 -15.24 8.17 -15.60
C GLU A 5 -15.66 6.71 -15.54
N SER A 6 -16.92 6.41 -15.84
CA SER A 6 -17.41 5.05 -15.85
C SER A 6 -16.66 4.21 -16.91
N VAL A 7 -16.48 4.78 -18.11
CA VAL A 7 -15.74 4.11 -19.17
C VAL A 7 -14.30 3.88 -18.75
N LYS A 8 -13.68 4.89 -18.15
CA LYS A 8 -12.30 4.78 -17.67
C LYS A 8 -12.14 3.67 -16.64
N ASN A 9 -13.05 3.60 -15.67
CA ASN A 9 -13.01 2.55 -14.66
C ASN A 9 -13.25 1.19 -15.28
N TRP A 10 -14.06 1.15 -16.32
CA TRP A 10 -14.43 -0.08 -17.00
C TRP A 10 -13.25 -0.70 -17.76
N ILE A 11 -12.43 0.15 -18.38
CA ILE A 11 -11.30 -0.32 -19.17
C ILE A 11 -10.02 -0.49 -18.35
N GLN A 12 -10.03 -0.06 -17.11
CA GLN A 12 -8.89 -0.33 -16.23
C GLN A 12 -8.78 -1.83 -15.98
N PRO A 13 -7.57 -2.37 -16.09
CA PRO A 13 -7.40 -3.79 -15.78
C PRO A 13 -7.85 -4.05 -14.34
N GLN A 14 -8.59 -5.12 -14.16
CA GLN A 14 -8.96 -5.54 -12.82
C GLN A 14 -7.71 -5.94 -12.07
N ARG A 15 -7.67 -5.58 -10.79
CA ARG A 15 -6.57 -5.99 -9.95
C ARG A 15 -6.60 -7.49 -9.71
N ASP A 16 -5.42 -8.09 -9.71
CA ASP A 16 -5.28 -9.51 -9.40
C ASP A 16 -5.76 -9.76 -7.97
N PRO A 17 -6.73 -10.67 -7.76
CA PRO A 17 -7.27 -10.91 -6.41
C PRO A 17 -6.27 -11.53 -5.44
N TYR A 18 -5.11 -11.99 -5.92
CA TYR A 18 -4.09 -12.61 -5.09
C TYR A 18 -2.87 -11.72 -4.88
N THR A 19 -2.92 -10.49 -5.37
CA THR A 19 -1.81 -9.56 -5.22
C THR A 19 -2.10 -8.56 -4.12
N LEU A 20 -1.14 -8.42 -3.21
CA LEU A 20 -1.15 -7.35 -2.21
C LEU A 20 -0.57 -6.09 -2.87
N TYR A 21 -1.42 -5.08 -3.05
CA TYR A 21 -1.02 -3.80 -3.61
C TYR A 21 -0.68 -2.84 -2.48
N ILE A 22 0.55 -2.39 -2.45
CA ILE A 22 1.03 -1.43 -1.45
C ILE A 22 1.33 -0.12 -2.17
N SER A 23 0.65 0.93 -1.78
CA SER A 23 0.82 2.23 -2.41
C SER A 23 0.97 3.33 -1.37
N ILE A 24 1.69 4.38 -1.73
CA ILE A 24 1.81 5.58 -0.93
C ILE A 24 1.42 6.75 -1.80
N ASP A 25 0.34 7.44 -1.42
CA ASP A 25 -0.12 8.63 -2.11
C ASP A 25 0.24 9.85 -1.27
N GLU A 26 1.06 10.74 -1.82
CA GLU A 26 1.42 11.97 -1.12
C GLU A 26 0.20 12.84 -0.93
N ILE A 27 0.07 13.44 0.25
CA ILE A 27 -0.98 14.41 0.53
C ILE A 27 -0.41 15.81 0.48
N PRO A 28 -1.20 16.79 -0.02
CA PRO A 28 -0.70 18.17 -0.15
C PRO A 28 -0.30 18.77 1.20
N GLN A 29 -1.01 18.42 2.24
CA GLN A 29 -0.77 18.93 3.59
C GLN A 29 -1.17 17.91 4.64
N PRO A 30 -0.35 17.74 5.71
CA PRO A 30 0.93 18.42 5.91
C PRO A 30 1.99 17.93 4.93
N ARG A 31 3.01 18.78 4.76
CA ARG A 31 4.13 18.48 3.88
C ARG A 31 4.88 17.24 4.36
N ASP A 32 5.39 16.44 3.41
CA ASP A 32 6.12 15.22 3.69
C ASP A 32 5.26 14.16 4.41
N TRP A 33 3.97 14.15 4.10
CA TRP A 33 3.07 13.10 4.55
C TRP A 33 2.40 12.44 3.37
N GLY A 34 1.97 11.23 3.56
CA GLY A 34 1.24 10.47 2.57
C GLY A 34 0.31 9.47 3.22
N THR A 35 -0.52 8.85 2.41
CA THR A 35 -1.40 7.77 2.84
C THR A 35 -0.85 6.45 2.35
N LEU A 36 -0.50 5.56 3.27
CA LEU A 36 -0.13 4.19 2.95
C LEU A 36 -1.39 3.36 2.86
N GLN A 37 -1.54 2.65 1.75
CA GLN A 37 -2.66 1.74 1.56
C GLN A 37 -2.14 0.36 1.22
N MET A 38 -2.77 -0.65 1.79
CA MET A 38 -2.53 -2.05 1.45
C MET A 38 -3.86 -2.69 1.12
N ALA A 39 -3.96 -3.26 -0.08
CA ALA A 39 -5.17 -3.93 -0.53
C ALA A 39 -4.83 -5.23 -1.22
N VAL A 40 -5.63 -6.26 -1.01
CA VAL A 40 -5.51 -7.52 -1.75
C VAL A 40 -6.60 -7.50 -2.81
N GLY A 41 -6.17 -7.41 -4.06
CA GLY A 41 -7.10 -7.13 -5.14
C GLY A 41 -7.76 -5.78 -4.92
N SER A 42 -9.08 -5.76 -4.83
CA SER A 42 -9.85 -4.55 -4.56
C SER A 42 -10.24 -4.42 -3.08
N ASP A 43 -9.87 -5.38 -2.23
CA ASP A 43 -10.27 -5.37 -0.82
C ASP A 43 -9.20 -4.69 0.03
N MET A 44 -9.57 -3.58 0.65
CA MET A 44 -8.67 -2.83 1.51
C MET A 44 -8.35 -3.62 2.78
N VAL A 45 -7.07 -3.82 3.04
CA VAL A 45 -6.60 -4.48 4.26
C VAL A 45 -6.25 -3.44 5.32
N MET A 46 -5.50 -2.43 4.94
CA MET A 46 -5.02 -1.40 5.85
C MET A 46 -4.87 -0.07 5.12
N SER A 47 -5.09 1.01 5.88
CA SER A 47 -4.84 2.37 5.39
C SER A 47 -4.43 3.24 6.56
N ARG A 48 -3.40 4.05 6.38
CA ARG A 48 -2.91 4.95 7.42
C ARG A 48 -2.17 6.13 6.81
N ASP A 49 -2.36 7.30 7.37
CA ASP A 49 -1.52 8.45 7.04
C ASP A 49 -0.18 8.30 7.75
N ILE A 50 0.89 8.48 6.99
CA ILE A 50 2.25 8.28 7.47
C ILE A 50 3.12 9.49 7.17
N SER A 51 4.14 9.70 7.98
CA SER A 51 5.19 10.65 7.68
C SER A 51 6.17 10.03 6.68
N LEU A 52 6.54 10.80 5.67
CA LEU A 52 7.50 10.35 4.64
C LEU A 52 8.94 10.70 5.02
N GLU A 53 9.15 11.29 6.19
CA GLU A 53 10.49 11.59 6.68
C GLU A 53 11.24 10.32 7.04
N ALA A 54 12.56 10.33 6.80
CA ALA A 54 13.40 9.17 7.10
C ALA A 54 13.35 8.78 8.58
N SER A 55 13.20 9.77 9.47
CA SER A 55 13.14 9.51 10.91
C SER A 55 11.89 8.73 11.33
N ALA A 56 10.85 8.70 10.51
CA ALA A 56 9.62 7.99 10.82
C ALA A 56 9.60 6.56 10.25
N THR A 57 10.63 6.16 9.52
CA THR A 57 10.64 4.86 8.85
C THR A 57 10.52 3.69 9.82
N GLU A 58 11.24 3.75 10.92
CA GLU A 58 11.22 2.65 11.90
C GLU A 58 9.86 2.52 12.57
N GLU A 59 9.20 3.62 12.84
CA GLU A 59 7.83 3.59 13.38
C GLU A 59 6.86 2.95 12.39
N LEU A 60 6.98 3.32 11.11
CA LEU A 60 6.15 2.75 10.06
C LEU A 60 6.35 1.24 9.96
N LEU A 61 7.60 0.79 9.94
CA LEU A 61 7.91 -0.63 9.84
C LEU A 61 7.42 -1.40 11.07
N GLY A 62 7.54 -0.81 12.26
CA GLY A 62 6.99 -1.40 13.47
C GLY A 62 5.48 -1.55 13.42
N TRP A 63 4.78 -0.57 12.86
CA TRP A 63 3.34 -0.66 12.68
C TRP A 63 2.96 -1.77 11.70
N ILE A 64 3.68 -1.88 10.59
CA ILE A 64 3.46 -2.97 9.64
C ILE A 64 3.69 -4.32 10.31
N GLU A 65 4.79 -4.45 11.05
CA GLU A 65 5.12 -5.69 11.74
C GLU A 65 4.02 -6.11 12.72
N ARG A 66 3.48 -5.17 13.49
CA ARG A 66 2.40 -5.47 14.43
C ARG A 66 1.12 -5.91 13.72
N ASN A 67 0.96 -5.54 12.46
CA ASN A 67 -0.21 -5.90 11.66
C ASN A 67 0.02 -7.05 10.70
N LEU A 68 1.20 -7.68 10.73
CA LEU A 68 1.51 -8.79 9.84
C LEU A 68 0.48 -9.93 9.91
N PRO A 69 -0.04 -10.32 11.08
CA PRO A 69 -1.04 -11.38 11.10
C PRO A 69 -2.26 -11.04 10.27
N LYS A 70 -2.72 -9.80 10.32
CA LYS A 70 -3.85 -9.34 9.52
C LYS A 70 -3.51 -9.33 8.04
N ILE A 71 -2.32 -8.85 7.70
CA ILE A 71 -1.88 -8.78 6.31
C ILE A 71 -1.75 -10.19 5.74
N LYS A 72 -1.12 -11.11 6.48
CA LYS A 72 -0.94 -12.49 6.03
C LYS A 72 -2.24 -13.26 5.95
N ALA A 73 -3.20 -12.95 6.82
CA ALA A 73 -4.52 -13.58 6.79
C ALA A 73 -5.29 -13.27 5.51
N SER A 74 -4.91 -12.21 4.78
CA SER A 74 -5.55 -11.87 3.50
C SER A 74 -5.29 -12.89 2.40
N GLY A 75 -4.27 -13.75 2.57
CA GLY A 75 -3.99 -14.82 1.61
C GLY A 75 -3.29 -14.38 0.35
N PHE A 76 -2.64 -13.22 0.36
CA PHE A 76 -1.93 -12.75 -0.82
C PHE A 76 -0.82 -13.72 -1.25
N GLN A 77 -0.57 -13.78 -2.54
CA GLN A 77 0.48 -14.61 -3.13
C GLN A 77 1.59 -13.80 -3.78
N ARG A 78 1.32 -12.54 -4.10
CA ARG A 78 2.25 -11.64 -4.77
C ARG A 78 2.14 -10.26 -4.13
N VAL A 79 3.17 -9.44 -4.33
CA VAL A 79 3.20 -8.07 -3.82
C VAL A 79 3.53 -7.13 -4.97
N SER A 80 2.80 -6.03 -5.05
CA SER A 80 3.05 -4.97 -6.02
C SER A 80 3.16 -3.64 -5.29
N TYR A 81 4.13 -2.84 -5.66
CA TYR A 81 4.40 -1.55 -5.02
C TYR A 81 4.11 -0.40 -5.99
N GLU A 82 3.54 0.67 -5.48
CA GLU A 82 3.21 1.86 -6.25
C GLU A 82 3.61 3.09 -5.45
N ASN A 83 4.52 3.88 -6.01
CA ASN A 83 5.07 5.09 -5.36
C ASN A 83 5.74 4.80 -4.02
N VAL A 84 6.38 3.65 -3.90
CA VAL A 84 7.15 3.28 -2.72
C VAL A 84 8.63 3.26 -3.11
N SER A 85 9.47 3.97 -2.36
CA SER A 85 10.90 4.02 -2.67
C SER A 85 11.54 2.63 -2.58
N ALA A 86 12.57 2.40 -3.40
CA ALA A 86 13.23 1.09 -3.44
C ALA A 86 13.76 0.64 -2.06
N PRO A 87 14.40 1.50 -1.27
CA PRO A 87 14.84 1.08 0.06
C PRO A 87 13.69 0.67 0.97
N LEU A 88 12.58 1.39 0.90
CA LEU A 88 11.41 1.06 1.72
C LEU A 88 10.76 -0.23 1.24
N GLN A 89 10.68 -0.44 -0.08
CA GLN A 89 10.17 -1.70 -0.63
C GLN A 89 10.96 -2.89 -0.08
N GLN A 90 12.28 -2.79 -0.06
CA GLN A 90 13.13 -3.88 0.42
C GLN A 90 12.84 -4.20 1.88
N ARG A 91 12.65 -3.18 2.70
CA ARG A 91 12.39 -3.36 4.12
C ARG A 91 11.01 -3.95 4.37
N ILE A 92 10.00 -3.49 3.65
CA ILE A 92 8.65 -4.04 3.74
C ILE A 92 8.65 -5.50 3.27
N GLN A 93 9.30 -5.76 2.14
CA GLN A 93 9.38 -7.12 1.59
C GLN A 93 10.00 -8.09 2.59
N ALA A 94 11.04 -7.66 3.28
CA ALA A 94 11.68 -8.51 4.30
C ALA A 94 10.70 -8.88 5.42
N LEU A 95 9.84 -7.94 5.83
CA LEU A 95 8.84 -8.23 6.85
C LEU A 95 7.77 -9.20 6.34
N LEU A 96 7.33 -9.01 5.09
CA LEU A 96 6.28 -9.85 4.52
C LEU A 96 6.73 -11.28 4.29
N MET A 97 8.02 -11.46 4.01
CA MET A 97 8.60 -12.78 3.72
C MET A 97 9.19 -13.48 4.94
N ALA A 98 9.19 -12.83 6.08
CA ALA A 98 9.74 -13.41 7.30
C ALA A 98 8.86 -14.53 7.85
#